data_4090ba9ea7809d7fe26d223db4271445
#
_entry.id   4090ba9ea7809d7fe26d223db4271445
#
_cell.length_a   1.000
_cell.length_b   1.000
_cell.length_c   1.000
_cell.angle_alpha   90.00
_cell.angle_beta   90.00
_cell.angle_gamma   90.00
#
_symmetry.space_group_name_H-M   'P 1'
#
loop_
_entity.id
_entity.type
_entity.pdbx_description
1 polymer ?
#
loop_
_entity_poly.entity_id
_entity_poly.type
_entity_poly.pdbx_seq_one_letter_code
_entity_poly.pdbx_strand_id
1 'polypeptide(L)'
;EAPAYTRTILAGVADHLAEDDEILETYAQGWTLARMPAVDRAVARIATWEIVWNDEVDAPVAINEAMTLGRMLSTDDSPRFLNGLLGRIGDLADTLR
;
A
#
# COMPACT_ATOMS: atom_id res chain seq x y z
N GLU A 1 15.22 -18.64 1.49
CA GLU A 1 14.61 -18.05 2.67
C GLU A 1 14.45 -16.55 2.52
N ALA A 2 13.30 -16.02 2.92
CA ALA A 2 13.01 -14.59 2.76
C ALA A 2 13.84 -13.74 3.73
N PRO A 3 14.30 -12.55 3.31
CA PRO A 3 14.94 -11.61 4.23
C PRO A 3 14.05 -11.27 5.42
N ALA A 4 14.65 -10.92 6.54
CA ALA A 4 13.93 -10.64 7.78
C ALA A 4 12.89 -9.51 7.59
N TYR A 5 13.23 -8.47 6.85
CA TYR A 5 12.30 -7.36 6.62
C TYR A 5 11.09 -7.79 5.77
N THR A 6 11.31 -8.63 4.78
CA THR A 6 10.21 -9.20 3.98
C THR A 6 9.26 -10.00 4.88
N ARG A 7 9.79 -10.80 5.79
CA ARG A 7 8.95 -11.54 6.74
C ARG A 7 8.17 -10.60 7.64
N THR A 8 8.79 -9.51 8.09
CA THR A 8 8.14 -8.50 8.91
C THR A 8 6.97 -7.86 8.16
N ILE A 9 7.17 -7.49 6.90
CA ILE A 9 6.10 -6.90 6.08
C ILE A 9 4.95 -7.89 5.91
N LEU A 10 5.26 -9.14 5.56
CA LEU A 10 4.22 -10.14 5.31
C LEU A 10 3.41 -10.42 6.57
N ALA A 11 4.08 -10.55 7.71
CA ALA A 11 3.40 -10.75 8.98
C ALA A 11 2.54 -9.53 9.35
N GLY A 12 3.09 -8.33 9.16
CA GLY A 12 2.37 -7.09 9.46
C GLY A 12 1.12 -6.91 8.63
N VAL A 13 1.22 -7.17 7.32
CA VAL A 13 0.05 -7.10 6.43
C VAL A 13 -0.98 -8.16 6.82
N ALA A 14 -0.56 -9.37 7.12
CA ALA A 14 -1.47 -10.43 7.53
C ALA A 14 -2.22 -10.08 8.83
N ASP A 15 -1.50 -9.52 9.80
CA ASP A 15 -2.10 -9.14 11.10
C ASP A 15 -3.11 -8.00 10.97
N HIS A 16 -2.96 -7.15 9.97
CA HIS A 16 -3.82 -5.99 9.77
C HIS A 16 -4.62 -6.05 8.47
N LEU A 17 -4.76 -7.23 7.89
CA LEU A 17 -5.33 -7.36 6.54
C LEU A 17 -6.72 -6.74 6.41
N ALA A 18 -7.62 -7.03 7.33
CA ALA A 18 -8.98 -6.49 7.26
C ALA A 18 -9.01 -4.97 7.37
N GLU A 19 -8.22 -4.41 8.26
CA GLU A 19 -8.12 -2.97 8.46
C GLU A 19 -7.45 -2.29 7.28
N ASP A 20 -6.38 -2.90 6.77
CA ASP A 20 -5.64 -2.44 5.60
C ASP A 20 -6.57 -2.37 4.39
N ASP A 21 -7.32 -3.44 4.13
CA ASP A 21 -8.26 -3.49 3.01
C ASP A 21 -9.39 -2.47 3.16
N GLU A 22 -9.87 -2.24 4.37
CA GLU A 22 -10.89 -1.23 4.63
C GLU A 22 -10.38 0.18 4.31
N ILE A 23 -9.16 0.49 4.71
CA ILE A 23 -8.53 1.78 4.38
C ILE A 23 -8.41 1.93 2.86
N LEU A 24 -7.92 0.91 2.18
CA LEU A 24 -7.76 0.96 0.73
C LEU A 24 -9.08 1.20 0.02
N GLU A 25 -10.13 0.48 0.40
CA GLU A 25 -11.43 0.65 -0.25
C GLU A 25 -12.05 2.01 0.06
N THR A 26 -11.83 2.52 1.27
CA THR A 26 -12.34 3.84 1.65
C THR A 26 -11.73 4.94 0.78
N TYR A 27 -10.46 4.87 0.47
CA TYR A 27 -9.77 5.96 -0.23
C TYR A 27 -9.52 5.68 -1.72
N ALA A 28 -9.94 4.56 -2.24
CA ALA A 28 -9.70 4.17 -3.64
C ALA A 28 -10.63 4.85 -4.65
N GLN A 29 -11.60 5.61 -4.22
CA GLN A 29 -12.46 6.44 -5.07
C GLN A 29 -13.07 5.67 -6.26
N GLY A 30 -13.93 4.72 -5.95
CA GLY A 30 -14.66 3.98 -6.98
C GLY A 30 -14.02 2.67 -7.41
N TRP A 31 -12.81 2.39 -6.98
CA TRP A 31 -12.19 1.09 -7.21
C TRP A 31 -12.40 0.18 -6.01
N THR A 32 -12.67 -1.09 -6.26
CA THR A 32 -12.68 -2.09 -5.19
C THR A 32 -11.42 -2.93 -5.30
N LEU A 33 -11.02 -3.53 -4.19
CA LEU A 33 -9.84 -4.41 -4.20
C LEU A 33 -10.01 -5.57 -5.18
N ALA A 34 -11.23 -6.08 -5.30
CA ALA A 34 -11.52 -7.18 -6.21
C ALA A 34 -11.26 -6.82 -7.68
N ARG A 35 -11.40 -5.54 -8.03
CA ARG A 35 -11.20 -5.05 -9.40
C ARG A 35 -9.76 -4.65 -9.69
N MET A 36 -8.95 -4.50 -8.67
CA MET A 36 -7.55 -4.16 -8.88
C MET A 36 -6.78 -5.34 -9.46
N PRO A 37 -5.85 -5.11 -10.40
CA PRO A 37 -4.90 -6.15 -10.77
C PRO A 37 -4.16 -6.67 -9.54
N ALA A 38 -3.84 -7.95 -9.53
CA ALA A 38 -3.24 -8.60 -8.35
C ALA A 38 -1.97 -7.91 -7.87
N VAL A 39 -1.12 -7.45 -8.80
CA VAL A 39 0.12 -6.76 -8.46
C VAL A 39 -0.17 -5.43 -7.77
N ASP A 40 -1.11 -4.66 -8.32
CA ASP A 40 -1.48 -3.36 -7.74
C ASP A 40 -2.05 -3.53 -6.34
N ARG A 41 -2.89 -4.54 -6.16
CA ARG A 41 -3.48 -4.85 -4.86
C ARG A 41 -2.39 -5.20 -3.85
N ALA A 42 -1.44 -6.03 -4.23
CA ALA A 42 -0.33 -6.41 -3.36
C ALA A 42 0.53 -5.21 -2.99
N VAL A 43 0.90 -4.39 -3.96
CA VAL A 43 1.70 -3.18 -3.74
C VAL A 43 0.96 -2.22 -2.82
N ALA A 44 -0.34 -2.01 -3.08
CA ALA A 44 -1.16 -1.12 -2.27
C ALA A 44 -1.27 -1.60 -0.82
N ARG A 45 -1.44 -2.89 -0.60
CA ARG A 45 -1.51 -3.46 0.75
C ARG A 45 -0.21 -3.27 1.52
N ILE A 46 0.90 -3.55 0.89
CA ILE A 46 2.22 -3.40 1.52
C ILE A 46 2.48 -1.94 1.86
N ALA A 47 2.26 -1.04 0.92
CA ALA A 47 2.53 0.38 1.12
C ALA A 47 1.62 0.96 2.21
N THR A 48 0.35 0.59 2.23
CA THR A 48 -0.58 1.07 3.26
C THR A 48 -0.13 0.60 4.65
N TRP A 49 0.29 -0.65 4.77
CA TRP A 49 0.81 -1.15 6.03
C TRP A 49 2.04 -0.34 6.47
N GLU A 50 2.96 -0.08 5.55
CA GLU A 50 4.15 0.71 5.89
C GLU A 50 3.80 2.14 6.32
N ILE A 51 2.85 2.77 5.64
CA ILE A 51 2.45 4.14 5.94
C ILE A 51 1.76 4.24 7.31
N VAL A 52 0.85 3.33 7.60
CA VAL A 52 -0.03 3.45 8.76
C VAL A 52 0.56 2.79 10.01
N TRP A 53 1.18 1.64 9.86
CA TRP A 53 1.60 0.84 11.02
C TRP A 53 3.11 0.73 11.23
N ASN A 54 3.92 1.01 10.20
CA ASN A 54 5.36 0.87 10.33
C ASN A 54 6.04 2.23 10.56
N ASP A 55 6.37 2.52 11.80
CA ASP A 55 7.00 3.79 12.18
C ASP A 55 8.43 3.95 11.67
N GLU A 56 9.06 2.87 11.22
CA GLU A 56 10.43 2.92 10.71
C GLU A 56 10.54 3.46 9.29
N VAL A 57 9.40 3.57 8.59
CA VAL A 57 9.38 4.04 7.20
C VAL A 57 8.47 5.25 7.10
N ASP A 58 9.00 6.36 6.62
CA ASP A 58 8.19 7.56 6.38
C ASP A 58 7.26 7.36 5.20
N ALA A 59 6.08 7.97 5.26
CA ALA A 59 5.09 7.84 4.19
C ALA A 59 5.64 8.19 2.80
N PRO A 60 6.38 9.30 2.61
CA PRO A 60 6.95 9.59 1.28
C PRO A 60 7.88 8.50 0.77
N VAL A 61 8.65 7.87 1.65
CA VAL A 61 9.54 6.78 1.27
C VAL A 61 8.75 5.55 0.85
N ALA A 62 7.74 5.18 1.63
CA ALA A 62 6.87 4.04 1.31
C ALA A 62 6.17 4.23 -0.03
N ILE A 63 5.66 5.44 -0.28
CA ILE A 63 4.98 5.76 -1.53
C ILE A 63 5.94 5.67 -2.71
N ASN A 64 7.14 6.23 -2.56
CA ASN A 64 8.13 6.19 -3.63
C ASN A 64 8.55 4.77 -3.99
N GLU A 65 8.74 3.92 -2.99
CA GLU A 65 9.06 2.52 -3.22
C GLU A 65 7.92 1.78 -3.91
N ALA A 66 6.69 2.04 -3.48
CA ALA A 66 5.50 1.46 -4.11
C ALA A 66 5.37 1.89 -5.56
N MET A 67 5.62 3.16 -5.86
CA MET A 67 5.57 3.65 -7.23
C MET A 67 6.63 3.00 -8.12
N THR A 68 7.82 2.77 -7.57
CA THR A 68 8.89 2.08 -8.30
C THR A 68 8.47 0.64 -8.64
N LEU A 69 7.91 -0.08 -7.67
CA LEU A 69 7.41 -1.44 -7.89
C LEU A 69 6.26 -1.45 -8.89
N GLY A 70 5.35 -0.51 -8.77
CA GLY A 70 4.22 -0.39 -9.69
C GLY A 70 4.66 -0.20 -11.13
N ARG A 71 5.65 0.65 -11.37
CA ARG A 71 6.18 0.87 -12.71
C ARG A 71 6.85 -0.36 -13.29
N MET A 72 7.49 -1.16 -12.42
CA MET A 72 8.21 -2.34 -12.87
C MET A 72 7.29 -3.52 -13.16
N LEU A 73 6.17 -3.62 -12.46
CA LEU A 73 5.37 -4.84 -12.42
C LEU A 73 3.97 -4.70 -12.99
N SER A 74 3.46 -3.48 -13.17
CA SER A 74 2.08 -3.23 -13.55
C SER A 74 1.95 -2.56 -14.90
N THR A 75 0.69 -2.42 -15.36
CA THR A 75 0.33 -1.78 -16.62
C THR A 75 0.28 -0.25 -16.49
N ASP A 76 0.05 0.42 -17.59
CA ASP A 76 0.29 1.85 -17.78
C ASP A 76 -0.39 2.77 -16.78
N ASP A 77 -1.63 2.49 -16.39
CA ASP A 77 -2.39 3.41 -15.55
C ASP A 77 -2.20 3.18 -14.05
N SER A 78 -1.63 2.05 -13.69
CA SER A 78 -1.45 1.68 -12.28
C SER A 78 -0.64 2.68 -11.48
N PRO A 79 0.51 3.18 -11.97
CA PRO A 79 1.30 4.13 -11.17
C PRO A 79 0.54 5.38 -10.80
N ARG A 80 -0.24 5.95 -11.73
CA ARG A 80 -1.02 7.14 -11.45
C ARG A 80 -2.07 6.89 -10.37
N PHE A 81 -2.80 5.79 -10.50
CA PHE A 81 -3.82 5.41 -9.54
C PHE A 81 -3.21 5.20 -8.16
N LEU A 82 -2.13 4.43 -8.08
CA LEU A 82 -1.46 4.15 -6.82
C LEU A 82 -0.92 5.42 -6.17
N ASN A 83 -0.34 6.31 -6.94
CA ASN A 83 0.19 7.55 -6.41
C ASN A 83 -0.91 8.38 -5.73
N GLY A 84 -2.05 8.52 -6.40
CA GLY A 84 -3.18 9.26 -5.84
C GLY A 84 -3.74 8.61 -4.58
N LEU A 85 -3.93 7.29 -4.60
CA LEU A 85 -4.43 6.55 -3.47
C LEU A 85 -3.49 6.61 -2.27
N LEU A 86 -2.23 6.31 -2.48
CA LEU A 86 -1.26 6.29 -1.39
C LEU A 86 -0.95 7.68 -0.86
N GLY A 87 -1.00 8.69 -1.73
CA GLY A 87 -0.88 10.09 -1.28
C GLY A 87 -1.98 10.48 -0.32
N ARG A 88 -3.23 10.11 -0.62
CA ARG A 88 -4.36 10.37 0.27
C ARG A 88 -4.19 9.66 1.62
N ILE A 89 -3.77 8.40 1.59
CA ILE A 89 -3.54 7.63 2.82
C ILE A 89 -2.39 8.25 3.62
N GLY A 90 -1.31 8.66 2.95
CA GLY A 90 -0.18 9.30 3.60
C GLY A 90 -0.53 10.59 4.31
N ASP A 91 -1.39 11.41 3.68
CA ASP A 91 -1.83 12.67 4.27
C ASP A 91 -2.68 12.45 5.53
N LEU A 92 -3.32 11.30 5.65
CA LEU A 92 -4.20 10.98 6.76
C LEU A 92 -3.59 9.97 7.74
N ALA A 93 -2.33 9.61 7.56
CA ALA A 93 -1.71 8.54 8.33
C ALA A 93 -1.82 8.73 9.84
N ASP A 94 -1.60 9.95 10.32
CA ASP A 94 -1.69 10.23 11.76
C ASP A 94 -3.09 10.03 12.31
N THR A 95 -4.10 10.30 11.48
CA THR A 95 -5.50 10.08 11.85
C THR A 95 -5.85 8.58 11.85
N LEU A 96 -5.23 7.82 10.96
CA LEU A 96 -5.53 6.40 10.77
C LEU A 96 -4.81 5.50 11.77
N ARG A 97 -3.74 5.97 12.36
CA ARG A 97 -2.96 5.23 13.37
C ARG A 97 -3.70 5.09 14.70
#